data_6fc84e8d54e9d72d7be98ea336444930
#
_entry.id   6fc84e8d54e9d72d7be98ea336444930
#
_cell.length_a   1.000
_cell.length_b   1.000
_cell.length_c   1.000
_cell.angle_alpha   90.00
_cell.angle_beta   90.00
_cell.angle_gamma   90.00
#
_symmetry.space_group_name_H-M   'P 1'
#
loop_
_entity.id
_entity.type
_entity.pdbx_description
1 polymer ?
#
loop_
_entity_poly.entity_id
_entity_poly.type
_entity_poly.pdbx_seq_one_letter_code
_entity_poly.pdbx_strand_id
1 'polypeptide(L)'
;LYNIGELATLSHGDVSKPLSGIKMSERENLLLEPGHSILISEGNIIKIRPEQELLEEFAPDLEDKKSALIELLDVNGKAVIPGLVDCHTHLIWSGDRSNEIRLRQNGLSYQDISKQGGGISRTVEATRKASIKELESIGKSNLSQSSNYGTTTIEAKSGYGLSVESEMKILQATNSLGGINQNILPTWLGAHDFPKDKKVSEYMDELIHEQLPLVAEKGLAKWIDVFCEPGWFDLEQTETLVKSANNFGLKSRLHVDEFVDSGGLSLAAELNSCSADHVGFSNDDSRDKANKSGTMQVFLPGTPYVLGKNFGNGIIDCIENNWNFSLATDFNPNC
;
A
#
# COMPACT_ATOMS: atom_id res chain seq x y z
N LEU A 1 27.48 7.25 -5.16
CA LEU A 1 27.25 7.69 -3.79
C LEU A 1 28.43 7.24 -2.96
N TYR A 2 29.02 8.13 -2.20
CA TYR A 2 30.15 7.84 -1.32
C TYR A 2 29.99 8.49 0.06
N ASN A 3 30.91 8.20 0.98
CA ASN A 3 30.85 8.67 2.37
C ASN A 3 29.52 8.24 3.05
N ILE A 4 29.18 6.96 2.89
CA ILE A 4 27.95 6.37 3.44
C ILE A 4 28.21 5.93 4.88
N GLY A 5 27.40 6.37 5.84
CA GLY A 5 27.52 5.98 7.25
C GLY A 5 27.09 4.54 7.49
N GLU A 6 25.85 4.23 7.17
CA GLU A 6 25.32 2.86 7.20
C GLU A 6 24.61 2.56 5.89
N LEU A 7 24.78 1.35 5.37
CA LEU A 7 24.14 0.92 4.12
C LEU A 7 23.29 -0.33 4.35
N ALA A 8 21.98 -0.14 4.29
CA ALA A 8 21.04 -1.24 4.32
C ALA A 8 20.78 -1.74 2.89
N THR A 9 20.99 -3.01 2.63
CA THR A 9 20.70 -3.63 1.32
C THR A 9 19.57 -4.61 1.38
N LEU A 10 19.26 -5.18 2.56
CA LEU A 10 18.28 -6.25 2.76
C LEU A 10 18.52 -7.45 1.81
N SER A 11 19.77 -7.64 1.36
CA SER A 11 20.13 -8.59 0.30
C SER A 11 20.80 -9.86 0.82
N HIS A 12 20.74 -10.10 2.14
CA HIS A 12 21.34 -11.29 2.72
C HIS A 12 20.46 -12.54 2.47
N GLY A 13 21.03 -13.60 1.95
CA GLY A 13 20.33 -14.85 1.67
C GLY A 13 19.52 -14.85 0.36
N ASP A 14 18.36 -15.51 0.35
CA ASP A 14 17.47 -15.60 -0.81
C ASP A 14 16.61 -14.33 -0.94
N VAL A 15 17.06 -13.41 -1.79
CA VAL A 15 16.38 -12.12 -2.03
C VAL A 15 15.00 -12.24 -2.69
N SER A 16 14.61 -13.44 -3.13
CA SER A 16 13.24 -13.69 -3.65
C SER A 16 12.21 -13.86 -2.55
N LYS A 17 12.64 -13.98 -1.29
CA LYS A 17 11.79 -14.17 -0.12
C LYS A 17 11.99 -13.03 0.88
N PRO A 18 10.91 -12.60 1.57
CA PRO A 18 11.07 -11.64 2.64
C PRO A 18 11.84 -12.25 3.81
N LEU A 19 12.55 -11.41 4.56
CA LEU A 19 13.03 -11.79 5.88
C LEU A 19 11.82 -11.93 6.81
N SER A 20 11.84 -12.96 7.66
CA SER A 20 10.78 -13.22 8.63
C SER A 20 11.33 -13.57 10.01
N GLY A 21 10.50 -13.43 11.03
CA GLY A 21 10.84 -13.77 12.40
C GLY A 21 12.03 -12.98 12.94
N ILE A 22 12.81 -13.61 13.80
CA ILE A 22 13.96 -12.99 14.49
C ILE A 22 15.04 -12.48 13.51
N LYS A 23 15.13 -13.06 12.31
CA LYS A 23 16.11 -12.65 11.30
C LYS A 23 15.95 -11.20 10.87
N MET A 24 14.75 -10.61 11.03
CA MET A 24 14.50 -9.20 10.75
C MET A 24 15.22 -8.25 11.73
N SER A 25 15.65 -8.72 12.90
CA SER A 25 16.38 -7.94 13.89
C SER A 25 17.90 -8.18 13.88
N GLU A 26 18.38 -9.15 13.12
CA GLU A 26 19.79 -9.47 13.01
C GLU A 26 20.48 -8.48 12.06
N ARG A 27 21.43 -7.71 12.60
CA ARG A 27 22.08 -6.61 11.86
C ARG A 27 22.75 -7.08 10.57
N GLU A 28 23.37 -8.23 10.59
CA GLU A 28 24.06 -8.85 9.44
C GLU A 28 23.13 -9.20 8.27
N ASN A 29 21.84 -9.37 8.55
CA ASN A 29 20.84 -9.61 7.48
C ASN A 29 20.37 -8.31 6.82
N LEU A 30 20.61 -7.17 7.44
CA LEU A 30 20.05 -5.87 7.05
C LEU A 30 21.11 -4.95 6.47
N LEU A 31 22.30 -4.93 7.06
CA LEU A 31 23.31 -3.91 6.82
C LEU A 31 24.61 -4.53 6.28
N LEU A 32 25.27 -3.81 5.41
CA LEU A 32 26.67 -4.09 5.06
C LEU A 32 27.60 -3.50 6.11
N GLU A 33 28.81 -4.06 6.18
CA GLU A 33 29.90 -3.46 6.95
C GLU A 33 30.17 -2.02 6.49
N PRO A 34 30.56 -1.10 7.40
CA PRO A 34 30.84 0.28 7.04
C PRO A 34 31.92 0.44 5.96
N GLY A 35 31.88 1.56 5.24
CA GLY A 35 32.88 1.89 4.22
C GLY A 35 32.58 1.36 2.82
N HIS A 36 31.32 1.14 2.50
CA HIS A 36 30.87 0.81 1.14
C HIS A 36 30.37 2.06 0.41
N SER A 37 30.49 2.02 -0.92
CA SER A 37 29.94 3.01 -1.86
C SER A 37 29.08 2.36 -2.92
N ILE A 38 28.22 3.15 -3.58
CA ILE A 38 27.27 2.67 -4.58
C ILE A 38 27.57 3.36 -5.92
N LEU A 39 27.79 2.56 -6.95
CA LEU A 39 27.83 3.01 -8.35
C LEU A 39 26.47 2.81 -8.99
N ILE A 40 25.93 3.90 -9.56
CA ILE A 40 24.63 3.92 -10.25
C ILE A 40 24.87 4.32 -11.71
N SER A 41 24.24 3.62 -12.65
CA SER A 41 24.20 3.99 -14.06
C SER A 41 22.80 3.74 -14.62
N GLU A 42 22.28 4.70 -15.37
CA GLU A 42 20.95 4.62 -16.01
C GLU A 42 19.82 4.22 -15.02
N GLY A 43 19.88 4.76 -13.80
CA GLY A 43 18.89 4.47 -12.76
C GLY A 43 19.04 3.11 -12.07
N ASN A 44 20.08 2.33 -12.40
CA ASN A 44 20.33 1.02 -11.81
C ASN A 44 21.57 1.02 -10.91
N ILE A 45 21.51 0.30 -9.80
CA ILE A 45 22.68 0.02 -8.98
C ILE A 45 23.53 -1.02 -9.70
N ILE A 46 24.75 -0.62 -10.13
CA ILE A 46 25.67 -1.47 -10.89
C ILE A 46 26.63 -2.20 -9.98
N LYS A 47 27.16 -1.50 -8.98
CA LYS A 47 28.11 -2.08 -8.01
C LYS A 47 27.85 -1.51 -6.61
N ILE A 48 28.03 -2.34 -5.61
CA ILE A 48 28.22 -1.96 -4.21
C ILE A 48 29.51 -2.63 -3.77
N ARG A 49 30.52 -1.82 -3.39
CA ARG A 49 31.84 -2.30 -2.98
C ARG A 49 32.47 -1.39 -1.94
N PRO A 50 33.58 -1.81 -1.31
CA PRO A 50 34.38 -0.93 -0.49
C PRO A 50 34.65 0.40 -1.20
N GLU A 51 34.49 1.50 -0.49
CA GLU A 51 34.56 2.85 -1.06
C GLU A 51 35.89 3.11 -1.76
N GLN A 52 36.98 2.70 -1.14
CA GLN A 52 38.31 2.88 -1.71
C GLN A 52 38.44 2.22 -3.09
N GLU A 53 37.96 0.99 -3.25
CA GLU A 53 38.02 0.28 -4.53
C GLU A 53 37.24 0.99 -5.64
N LEU A 54 36.02 1.48 -5.31
CA LEU A 54 35.20 2.19 -6.31
C LEU A 54 35.78 3.55 -6.68
N LEU A 55 36.35 4.27 -5.72
CA LEU A 55 36.97 5.55 -5.97
C LEU A 55 38.24 5.41 -6.82
N GLU A 56 39.09 4.41 -6.54
CA GLU A 56 40.27 4.11 -7.35
C GLU A 56 39.94 3.69 -8.78
N GLU A 57 38.87 2.90 -8.96
CA GLU A 57 38.44 2.41 -10.29
C GLU A 57 37.79 3.51 -11.15
N PHE A 58 36.92 4.35 -10.54
CA PHE A 58 36.04 5.25 -11.28
C PHE A 58 36.30 6.74 -11.06
N ALA A 59 37.04 7.13 -10.06
CA ALA A 59 37.34 8.50 -9.72
C ALA A 59 38.77 8.65 -9.16
N PRO A 60 39.80 8.20 -9.90
CA PRO A 60 41.19 8.20 -9.44
C PRO A 60 41.71 9.62 -9.11
N ASP A 61 41.17 10.65 -9.79
CA ASP A 61 41.53 12.05 -9.57
C ASP A 61 40.38 12.83 -8.95
N LEU A 62 40.02 12.51 -7.71
CA LEU A 62 38.97 13.19 -6.92
C LEU A 62 39.14 14.71 -6.85
N GLU A 63 40.38 15.22 -6.93
CA GLU A 63 40.67 16.65 -6.94
C GLU A 63 40.34 17.34 -8.27
N ASP A 64 40.35 16.61 -9.39
CA ASP A 64 39.99 17.15 -10.70
C ASP A 64 38.53 16.81 -11.08
N LYS A 65 37.58 17.54 -10.46
CA LYS A 65 36.13 17.42 -10.70
C LYS A 65 35.73 17.63 -12.17
N LYS A 66 36.64 18.06 -13.06
CA LYS A 66 36.30 18.36 -14.46
C LYS A 66 36.58 17.20 -15.41
N SER A 67 37.36 16.21 -15.02
CA SER A 67 37.69 15.04 -15.85
C SER A 67 36.84 13.81 -15.56
N ALA A 68 36.03 13.82 -14.52
CA ALA A 68 35.23 12.67 -14.11
C ALA A 68 34.04 12.47 -15.05
N LEU A 69 34.00 11.31 -15.73
CA LEU A 69 32.82 10.78 -16.43
C LEU A 69 31.68 10.40 -15.48
N ILE A 70 31.87 10.67 -14.18
CA ILE A 70 31.04 10.23 -13.07
C ILE A 70 30.75 11.42 -12.15
N GLU A 71 29.47 11.61 -11.82
CA GLU A 71 29.04 12.54 -10.78
C GLU A 71 29.24 11.90 -9.41
N LEU A 72 29.97 12.59 -8.53
CA LEU A 72 30.19 12.16 -7.14
C LEU A 72 29.17 12.82 -6.23
N LEU A 73 28.36 12.02 -5.55
CA LEU A 73 27.40 12.49 -4.55
C LEU A 73 27.86 12.05 -3.16
N ASP A 74 28.32 13.04 -2.36
CA ASP A 74 28.66 12.85 -0.94
C ASP A 74 27.39 12.80 -0.10
N VAL A 75 27.14 11.70 0.59
CA VAL A 75 25.98 11.57 1.48
C VAL A 75 26.29 11.99 2.94
N ASN A 76 27.48 12.51 3.20
CA ASN A 76 27.86 13.13 4.48
C ASN A 76 27.68 12.19 5.69
N GLY A 77 28.07 10.94 5.57
CA GLY A 77 27.96 9.97 6.66
C GLY A 77 26.53 9.58 7.04
N LYS A 78 25.54 9.95 6.21
CA LYS A 78 24.14 9.55 6.45
C LYS A 78 23.93 8.08 6.09
N ALA A 79 22.90 7.49 6.69
CA ALA A 79 22.46 6.16 6.32
C ALA A 79 21.81 6.16 4.92
N VAL A 80 22.05 5.11 4.17
CA VAL A 80 21.37 4.82 2.89
C VAL A 80 20.55 3.54 3.04
N ILE A 81 19.29 3.62 2.74
CA ILE A 81 18.33 2.51 2.83
C ILE A 81 17.61 2.35 1.49
N PRO A 82 17.05 1.16 1.17
CA PRO A 82 16.11 1.01 0.07
C PRO A 82 14.93 1.98 0.25
N GLY A 83 14.40 2.48 -0.87
CA GLY A 83 13.21 3.32 -0.83
C GLY A 83 12.03 2.59 -0.18
N LEU A 84 11.26 3.29 0.65
CA LEU A 84 10.13 2.69 1.35
C LEU A 84 9.01 2.36 0.36
N VAL A 85 8.32 1.26 0.63
CA VAL A 85 7.15 0.81 -0.12
C VAL A 85 5.93 0.94 0.77
N ASP A 86 4.99 1.80 0.38
CA ASP A 86 3.69 1.89 1.03
C ASP A 86 2.67 1.07 0.23
N CYS A 87 2.40 -0.13 0.72
CA CYS A 87 1.65 -1.12 -0.04
C CYS A 87 0.13 -1.05 0.16
N HIS A 88 -0.37 -0.05 0.90
CA HIS A 88 -1.80 0.18 1.10
C HIS A 88 -2.09 1.65 1.37
N THR A 89 -2.67 2.33 0.38
CA THR A 89 -3.15 3.72 0.53
C THR A 89 -4.42 3.96 -0.28
N HIS A 90 -5.18 4.98 0.15
CA HIS A 90 -6.27 5.57 -0.62
C HIS A 90 -5.81 6.94 -1.10
N LEU A 91 -4.86 6.98 -2.03
CA LEU A 91 -4.08 8.16 -2.40
C LEU A 91 -4.91 9.38 -2.84
N ILE A 92 -6.06 9.14 -3.49
CA ILE A 92 -6.88 10.19 -4.10
C ILE A 92 -8.30 10.18 -3.56
N TRP A 93 -8.67 11.28 -2.92
CA TRP A 93 -10.04 11.59 -2.51
C TRP A 93 -10.25 13.10 -2.52
N SER A 94 -11.50 13.54 -2.39
CA SER A 94 -11.86 14.93 -2.12
C SER A 94 -12.68 15.06 -0.85
N GLY A 95 -12.69 16.24 -0.27
CA GLY A 95 -13.38 16.53 0.99
C GLY A 95 -12.48 16.36 2.21
N ASP A 96 -13.06 16.61 3.36
CA ASP A 96 -12.39 16.62 4.67
C ASP A 96 -13.24 15.92 5.72
N ARG A 97 -12.60 15.08 6.52
CA ARG A 97 -13.20 14.33 7.64
C ARG A 97 -12.59 14.68 9.00
N SER A 98 -11.79 15.75 9.09
CA SER A 98 -11.11 16.15 10.33
C SER A 98 -12.09 16.39 11.50
N ASN A 99 -13.32 16.82 11.22
CA ASN A 99 -14.35 16.98 12.24
C ASN A 99 -14.77 15.65 12.91
N GLU A 100 -14.54 14.51 12.29
CA GLU A 100 -14.84 13.18 12.85
C GLU A 100 -13.91 12.81 14.01
N ILE A 101 -12.69 13.39 14.05
CA ILE A 101 -11.76 13.22 15.18
C ILE A 101 -12.44 13.63 16.49
N ARG A 102 -13.11 14.78 16.50
CA ARG A 102 -13.83 15.28 17.69
C ARG A 102 -15.02 14.39 18.07
N LEU A 103 -15.71 13.84 17.06
CA LEU A 103 -16.84 12.92 17.31
C LEU A 103 -16.34 11.63 17.96
N ARG A 104 -15.24 11.07 17.50
CA ARG A 104 -14.58 9.90 18.10
C ARG A 104 -14.09 10.19 19.52
N GLN A 105 -13.46 11.32 19.75
CA GLN A 105 -13.04 11.74 21.09
C GLN A 105 -14.22 11.84 22.07
N ASN A 106 -15.43 12.14 21.56
CA ASN A 106 -16.67 12.15 22.34
C ASN A 106 -17.32 10.75 22.47
N GLY A 107 -16.63 9.68 22.03
CA GLY A 107 -17.05 8.28 22.19
C GLY A 107 -17.97 7.74 21.09
N LEU A 108 -18.20 8.46 19.99
CA LEU A 108 -18.96 7.93 18.87
C LEU A 108 -18.14 6.86 18.13
N SER A 109 -18.78 5.73 17.86
CA SER A 109 -18.18 4.69 17.03
C SER A 109 -18.11 5.12 15.55
N TYR A 110 -17.26 4.44 14.75
CA TYR A 110 -17.20 4.65 13.31
C TYR A 110 -18.58 4.46 12.65
N GLN A 111 -19.33 3.43 13.10
CA GLN A 111 -20.68 3.15 12.60
C GLN A 111 -21.68 4.28 12.95
N ASP A 112 -21.58 4.86 14.15
CA ASP A 112 -22.47 5.96 14.55
C ASP A 112 -22.18 7.23 13.73
N ILE A 113 -20.92 7.50 13.44
CA ILE A 113 -20.50 8.62 12.58
C ILE A 113 -21.02 8.41 11.16
N SER A 114 -20.88 7.21 10.61
CA SER A 114 -21.39 6.84 9.28
C SER A 114 -22.91 7.03 9.18
N LYS A 115 -23.69 6.60 10.19
CA LYS A 115 -25.15 6.80 10.24
C LYS A 115 -25.55 8.27 10.27
N GLN A 116 -24.70 9.16 10.79
CA GLN A 116 -24.93 10.60 10.84
C GLN A 116 -24.47 11.32 9.57
N GLY A 117 -24.11 10.58 8.51
CA GLY A 117 -23.69 11.15 7.23
C GLY A 117 -22.20 11.50 7.15
N GLY A 118 -21.37 10.99 8.07
CA GLY A 118 -19.91 10.94 8.01
C GLY A 118 -19.41 9.69 7.30
N GLY A 119 -18.17 9.32 7.60
CA GLY A 119 -17.55 8.11 7.07
C GLY A 119 -17.26 8.16 5.57
N ILE A 120 -17.19 6.99 4.96
CA ILE A 120 -16.93 6.80 3.53
C ILE A 120 -17.90 7.61 2.67
N SER A 121 -19.20 7.60 3.01
CA SER A 121 -20.25 8.28 2.26
C SER A 121 -19.98 9.78 2.05
N ARG A 122 -19.44 10.47 3.07
CA ARG A 122 -19.07 11.89 2.96
C ARG A 122 -17.93 12.13 1.98
N THR A 123 -16.93 11.28 2.02
CA THR A 123 -15.82 11.32 1.07
C THR A 123 -16.29 11.01 -0.35
N VAL A 124 -17.16 10.01 -0.52
CA VAL A 124 -17.75 9.65 -1.81
C VAL A 124 -18.51 10.84 -2.41
N GLU A 125 -19.35 11.51 -1.63
CA GLU A 125 -20.11 12.66 -2.12
C GLU A 125 -19.19 13.79 -2.62
N ALA A 126 -18.13 14.11 -1.89
CA ALA A 126 -17.17 15.13 -2.27
C ALA A 126 -16.34 14.70 -3.50
N THR A 127 -15.87 13.46 -3.55
CA THR A 127 -15.05 12.94 -4.65
C THR A 127 -15.84 12.81 -5.95
N ARG A 128 -17.11 12.43 -5.90
CA ARG A 128 -17.99 12.43 -7.06
C ARG A 128 -18.14 13.82 -7.70
N LYS A 129 -18.18 14.89 -6.88
CA LYS A 129 -18.31 16.29 -7.33
C LYS A 129 -17.00 16.87 -7.86
N ALA A 130 -15.86 16.35 -7.43
CA ALA A 130 -14.54 16.84 -7.83
C ALA A 130 -14.27 16.55 -9.31
N SER A 131 -13.66 17.49 -10.00
CA SER A 131 -13.15 17.33 -11.35
C SER A 131 -11.90 16.43 -11.36
N ILE A 132 -11.59 15.82 -12.50
CA ILE A 132 -10.37 15.02 -12.65
C ILE A 132 -9.10 15.83 -12.35
N LYS A 133 -9.06 17.11 -12.74
CA LYS A 133 -7.92 18.01 -12.46
C LYS A 133 -7.73 18.28 -10.97
N GLU A 134 -8.80 18.41 -10.22
CA GLU A 134 -8.74 18.56 -8.75
C GLU A 134 -8.21 17.27 -8.12
N LEU A 135 -8.69 16.10 -8.55
CA LEU A 135 -8.20 14.80 -8.07
C LEU A 135 -6.72 14.60 -8.40
N GLU A 136 -6.27 14.96 -9.60
CA GLU A 136 -4.85 14.94 -9.98
C GLU A 136 -4.00 15.88 -9.10
N SER A 137 -4.50 17.07 -8.82
CA SER A 137 -3.79 18.04 -7.96
C SER A 137 -3.63 17.50 -6.53
N ILE A 138 -4.69 16.89 -5.99
CA ILE A 138 -4.66 16.25 -4.67
C ILE A 138 -3.67 15.09 -4.68
N GLY A 139 -3.73 14.20 -5.69
CA GLY A 139 -2.80 13.08 -5.82
C GLY A 139 -1.34 13.53 -5.87
N LYS A 140 -1.01 14.58 -6.62
CA LYS A 140 0.34 15.18 -6.69
C LYS A 140 0.80 15.70 -5.33
N SER A 141 -0.09 16.38 -4.60
CA SER A 141 0.21 16.88 -3.26
C SER A 141 0.52 15.74 -2.29
N ASN A 142 -0.30 14.69 -2.30
CA ASN A 142 -0.16 13.54 -1.43
C ASN A 142 1.11 12.73 -1.77
N LEU A 143 1.44 12.56 -3.04
CA LEU A 143 2.70 11.95 -3.48
C LEU A 143 3.92 12.75 -3.03
N SER A 144 3.88 14.07 -3.17
CA SER A 144 4.98 14.93 -2.70
C SER A 144 5.18 14.77 -1.19
N GLN A 145 4.10 14.69 -0.44
CA GLN A 145 4.15 14.48 1.00
C GLN A 145 4.75 13.11 1.36
N SER A 146 4.30 12.03 0.73
CA SER A 146 4.85 10.68 0.98
C SER A 146 6.32 10.57 0.58
N SER A 147 6.74 11.24 -0.51
CA SER A 147 8.13 11.31 -0.94
C SER A 147 9.04 11.95 0.12
N ASN A 148 8.56 12.97 0.82
CA ASN A 148 9.32 13.60 1.91
C ASN A 148 9.62 12.66 3.08
N TYR A 149 8.86 11.57 3.21
CA TYR A 149 9.07 10.52 4.19
C TYR A 149 9.77 9.28 3.62
N GLY A 150 10.30 9.37 2.39
CA GLY A 150 11.12 8.32 1.77
C GLY A 150 10.33 7.23 1.03
N THR A 151 9.02 7.39 0.82
CA THR A 151 8.22 6.47 0.02
C THR A 151 8.55 6.63 -1.46
N THR A 152 9.03 5.57 -2.09
CA THR A 152 9.39 5.52 -3.52
C THR A 152 8.46 4.67 -4.35
N THR A 153 7.70 3.78 -3.71
CA THR A 153 6.65 2.96 -4.34
C THR A 153 5.40 3.02 -3.49
N ILE A 154 4.26 3.29 -4.11
CA ILE A 154 2.99 3.46 -3.43
C ILE A 154 1.88 2.71 -4.17
N GLU A 155 1.11 1.94 -3.44
CA GLU A 155 -0.13 1.38 -3.94
C GLU A 155 -1.25 2.39 -3.74
N ALA A 156 -2.05 2.61 -4.77
CA ALA A 156 -3.09 3.64 -4.79
C ALA A 156 -4.45 3.04 -5.14
N LYS A 157 -5.30 2.89 -4.13
CA LYS A 157 -6.66 2.37 -4.29
C LYS A 157 -7.62 3.47 -4.74
N SER A 158 -8.57 3.13 -5.61
CA SER A 158 -9.80 3.89 -5.80
C SER A 158 -10.76 3.68 -4.61
N GLY A 159 -12.07 3.71 -4.79
CA GLY A 159 -13.03 3.29 -3.77
C GLY A 159 -13.83 4.42 -3.13
N TYR A 160 -13.59 5.66 -3.55
CA TYR A 160 -14.43 6.79 -3.14
C TYR A 160 -15.33 7.31 -4.28
N GLY A 161 -15.50 6.51 -5.33
CA GLY A 161 -16.43 6.80 -6.42
C GLY A 161 -17.77 6.09 -6.27
N LEU A 162 -17.73 4.79 -5.99
CA LEU A 162 -18.88 3.87 -5.86
C LEU A 162 -19.88 3.99 -7.03
N SER A 163 -19.37 4.25 -8.23
CA SER A 163 -20.10 4.26 -9.49
C SER A 163 -19.13 4.13 -10.66
N VAL A 164 -19.59 3.63 -11.80
CA VAL A 164 -18.77 3.48 -13.02
C VAL A 164 -17.98 4.75 -13.33
N GLU A 165 -18.68 5.88 -13.49
CA GLU A 165 -18.06 7.14 -13.87
C GLU A 165 -16.99 7.60 -12.86
N SER A 166 -17.31 7.54 -11.56
CA SER A 166 -16.45 8.12 -10.54
C SER A 166 -15.26 7.23 -10.19
N GLU A 167 -15.41 5.89 -10.20
CA GLU A 167 -14.29 4.98 -10.04
C GLU A 167 -13.30 5.11 -11.21
N MET A 168 -13.81 5.16 -12.46
CA MET A 168 -12.97 5.39 -13.63
C MET A 168 -12.24 6.73 -13.55
N LYS A 169 -12.89 7.79 -13.07
CA LYS A 169 -12.29 9.11 -12.90
C LYS A 169 -11.13 9.08 -11.89
N ILE A 170 -11.28 8.41 -10.75
CA ILE A 170 -10.22 8.25 -9.75
C ILE A 170 -9.04 7.48 -10.34
N LEU A 171 -9.29 6.33 -10.97
CA LEU A 171 -8.24 5.50 -11.57
C LEU A 171 -7.52 6.23 -12.72
N GLN A 172 -8.23 7.01 -13.54
CA GLN A 172 -7.62 7.84 -14.57
C GLN A 172 -6.74 8.94 -13.97
N ALA A 173 -7.21 9.63 -12.93
CA ALA A 173 -6.41 10.60 -12.19
C ALA A 173 -5.14 9.94 -11.62
N THR A 174 -5.25 8.76 -11.01
CA THR A 174 -4.11 7.99 -10.48
C THR A 174 -3.09 7.67 -11.58
N ASN A 175 -3.54 7.17 -12.72
CA ASN A 175 -2.65 6.82 -13.85
C ASN A 175 -1.98 8.05 -14.47
N SER A 176 -2.62 9.24 -14.42
CA SER A 176 -2.05 10.48 -14.92
C SER A 176 -0.89 11.02 -14.06
N LEU A 177 -0.75 10.54 -12.82
CA LEU A 177 0.33 10.92 -11.91
C LEU A 177 1.69 10.31 -12.29
N GLY A 178 1.74 9.44 -13.29
CA GLY A 178 2.99 8.85 -13.79
C GLY A 178 4.01 9.89 -14.25
N GLY A 179 5.31 9.59 -14.06
CA GLY A 179 6.40 10.51 -14.38
C GLY A 179 6.86 11.39 -13.21
N ILE A 180 6.29 11.24 -12.06
CA ILE A 180 6.81 11.73 -10.78
C ILE A 180 7.81 10.67 -10.26
N ASN A 181 8.73 11.06 -9.41
CA ASN A 181 9.85 10.22 -8.91
C ASN A 181 9.42 8.99 -8.07
N GLN A 182 8.18 8.56 -8.15
CA GLN A 182 7.61 7.43 -7.41
C GLN A 182 6.93 6.46 -8.36
N ASN A 183 7.03 5.17 -8.03
CA ASN A 183 6.29 4.11 -8.71
C ASN A 183 4.88 3.99 -8.12
N ILE A 184 3.85 4.20 -8.92
CA ILE A 184 2.45 4.18 -8.48
C ILE A 184 1.78 2.93 -9.03
N LEU A 185 1.14 2.17 -8.15
CA LEU A 185 0.49 0.90 -8.43
C LEU A 185 -1.02 1.03 -8.19
N PRO A 186 -1.83 1.30 -9.24
CA PRO A 186 -3.27 1.46 -9.09
C PRO A 186 -3.97 0.15 -8.74
N THR A 187 -4.89 0.22 -7.78
CA THR A 187 -5.81 -0.86 -7.39
C THR A 187 -7.24 -0.36 -7.52
N TRP A 188 -8.10 -1.15 -8.15
CA TRP A 188 -9.53 -0.87 -8.20
C TRP A 188 -10.22 -1.40 -6.94
N LEU A 189 -10.84 -0.50 -6.19
CA LEU A 189 -11.61 -0.78 -4.97
C LEU A 189 -13.06 -0.31 -5.13
N GLY A 190 -13.73 -0.69 -6.23
CA GLY A 190 -15.17 -0.40 -6.38
C GLY A 190 -16.01 -1.00 -5.25
N ALA A 191 -15.55 -2.11 -4.68
CA ALA A 191 -16.18 -2.79 -3.55
C ALA A 191 -15.70 -2.27 -2.18
N HIS A 192 -15.70 -0.93 -1.97
CA HIS A 192 -15.31 -0.28 -0.72
C HIS A 192 -16.49 -0.04 0.23
N ASP A 193 -17.66 0.24 -0.31
CA ASP A 193 -18.92 0.42 0.42
C ASP A 193 -20.08 0.21 -0.55
N PHE A 194 -21.30 0.14 -0.03
CA PHE A 194 -22.51 0.15 -0.86
C PHE A 194 -23.03 1.57 -1.04
N PRO A 195 -23.25 2.04 -2.29
CA PRO A 195 -23.82 3.35 -2.52
C PRO A 195 -25.26 3.39 -1.99
N LYS A 196 -25.63 4.50 -1.32
CA LYS A 196 -26.95 4.67 -0.68
C LYS A 196 -28.12 4.69 -1.67
N ASP A 197 -27.85 4.96 -2.93
CA ASP A 197 -28.82 5.12 -4.01
C ASP A 197 -29.07 3.83 -4.79
N LYS A 198 -28.44 2.71 -4.42
CA LYS A 198 -28.62 1.40 -5.08
C LYS A 198 -28.87 0.28 -4.09
N LYS A 199 -29.53 -0.78 -4.53
CA LYS A 199 -29.61 -2.02 -3.76
C LYS A 199 -28.29 -2.79 -3.88
N VAL A 200 -27.98 -3.62 -2.89
CA VAL A 200 -26.78 -4.46 -2.87
C VAL A 200 -26.64 -5.29 -4.14
N SER A 201 -27.72 -5.99 -4.56
CA SER A 201 -27.69 -6.80 -5.78
C SER A 201 -27.44 -5.98 -7.06
N GLU A 202 -28.06 -4.81 -7.17
CA GLU A 202 -27.87 -3.92 -8.31
C GLU A 202 -26.42 -3.40 -8.38
N TYR A 203 -25.81 -3.12 -7.22
CA TYR A 203 -24.43 -2.68 -7.17
C TYR A 203 -23.43 -3.82 -7.45
N MET A 204 -23.70 -5.03 -6.97
CA MET A 204 -22.93 -6.22 -7.33
C MET A 204 -22.94 -6.47 -8.84
N ASP A 205 -24.12 -6.35 -9.47
CA ASP A 205 -24.25 -6.48 -10.92
C ASP A 205 -23.44 -5.40 -11.65
N GLU A 206 -23.49 -4.15 -11.19
CA GLU A 206 -22.70 -3.04 -11.76
C GLU A 206 -21.19 -3.29 -11.60
N LEU A 207 -20.73 -3.74 -10.42
CA LEU A 207 -19.31 -4.04 -10.18
C LEU A 207 -18.81 -5.09 -11.18
N ILE A 208 -19.57 -6.18 -11.37
CA ILE A 208 -19.16 -7.33 -12.19
C ILE A 208 -19.32 -7.06 -13.69
N HIS A 209 -20.41 -6.43 -14.10
CA HIS A 209 -20.79 -6.36 -15.52
C HIS A 209 -20.50 -5.00 -16.17
N GLU A 210 -20.22 -3.96 -15.37
CA GLU A 210 -19.95 -2.62 -15.89
C GLU A 210 -18.57 -2.11 -15.49
N GLN A 211 -18.27 -2.02 -14.17
CA GLN A 211 -17.01 -1.44 -13.69
C GLN A 211 -15.82 -2.32 -14.03
N LEU A 212 -15.84 -3.59 -13.65
CA LEU A 212 -14.73 -4.53 -13.85
C LEU A 212 -14.31 -4.67 -15.33
N PRO A 213 -15.23 -4.88 -16.29
CA PRO A 213 -14.85 -4.91 -17.70
C PRO A 213 -14.16 -3.64 -18.18
N LEU A 214 -14.62 -2.46 -17.76
CA LEU A 214 -14.03 -1.18 -18.14
C LEU A 214 -12.64 -0.97 -17.52
N VAL A 215 -12.44 -1.38 -16.27
CA VAL A 215 -11.13 -1.33 -15.61
C VAL A 215 -10.12 -2.19 -16.37
N ALA A 216 -10.52 -3.41 -16.72
CA ALA A 216 -9.68 -4.36 -17.44
C ALA A 216 -9.40 -3.91 -18.88
N GLU A 217 -10.43 -3.51 -19.64
CA GLU A 217 -10.28 -3.05 -21.03
C GLU A 217 -9.35 -1.85 -21.14
N LYS A 218 -9.46 -0.90 -20.22
CA LYS A 218 -8.63 0.31 -20.22
C LYS A 218 -7.29 0.12 -19.51
N GLY A 219 -7.04 -1.04 -18.91
CA GLY A 219 -5.80 -1.32 -18.17
C GLY A 219 -5.55 -0.38 -17.00
N LEU A 220 -6.62 0.09 -16.33
CA LEU A 220 -6.53 1.14 -15.30
C LEU A 220 -6.02 0.65 -13.97
N ALA A 221 -6.12 -0.64 -13.67
CA ALA A 221 -5.62 -1.28 -12.46
C ALA A 221 -5.14 -2.71 -12.76
N LYS A 222 -4.22 -3.20 -11.93
CA LYS A 222 -3.73 -4.59 -11.98
C LYS A 222 -4.34 -5.46 -10.89
N TRP A 223 -4.94 -4.84 -9.91
CA TRP A 223 -5.55 -5.50 -8.75
C TRP A 223 -6.97 -5.03 -8.54
N ILE A 224 -7.80 -5.96 -8.06
CA ILE A 224 -9.04 -5.66 -7.37
C ILE A 224 -8.78 -5.67 -5.87
N ASP A 225 -9.48 -4.82 -5.13
CA ASP A 225 -9.61 -4.92 -3.68
C ASP A 225 -11.10 -4.96 -3.30
N VAL A 226 -11.40 -5.61 -2.19
CA VAL A 226 -12.76 -5.72 -1.64
C VAL A 226 -12.71 -5.50 -0.14
N PHE A 227 -13.58 -4.64 0.39
CA PHE A 227 -13.75 -4.45 1.82
C PHE A 227 -14.66 -5.55 2.39
N CYS A 228 -14.03 -6.66 2.76
CA CYS A 228 -14.67 -7.87 3.25
C CYS A 228 -14.84 -7.84 4.77
N GLU A 229 -15.92 -7.23 5.23
CA GLU A 229 -16.23 -7.06 6.67
C GLU A 229 -17.72 -7.21 6.94
N PRO A 230 -18.14 -7.66 8.13
CA PRO A 230 -19.54 -7.69 8.49
C PRO A 230 -20.19 -6.29 8.42
N GLY A 231 -21.19 -6.16 7.59
CA GLY A 231 -21.87 -4.89 7.32
C GLY A 231 -21.43 -4.19 6.03
N TRP A 232 -20.40 -4.69 5.40
CA TRP A 232 -19.95 -4.38 4.03
C TRP A 232 -20.08 -5.61 3.15
N PHE A 233 -19.05 -5.96 2.35
CA PHE A 233 -19.09 -7.16 1.53
C PHE A 233 -18.83 -8.41 2.37
N ASP A 234 -19.71 -9.41 2.23
CA ASP A 234 -19.52 -10.70 2.91
C ASP A 234 -18.55 -11.62 2.14
N LEU A 235 -18.26 -12.79 2.71
CA LEU A 235 -17.32 -13.76 2.14
C LEU A 235 -17.76 -14.25 0.75
N GLU A 236 -19.06 -14.50 0.53
CA GLU A 236 -19.61 -15.00 -0.74
C GLU A 236 -19.53 -13.94 -1.85
N GLN A 237 -19.90 -12.70 -1.52
CA GLN A 237 -19.78 -11.55 -2.43
C GLN A 237 -18.32 -11.28 -2.80
N THR A 238 -17.43 -11.34 -1.81
CA THR A 238 -15.98 -11.17 -2.00
C THR A 238 -15.41 -12.25 -2.91
N GLU A 239 -15.73 -13.52 -2.66
CA GLU A 239 -15.32 -14.64 -3.50
C GLU A 239 -15.80 -14.47 -4.95
N THR A 240 -17.05 -14.07 -5.13
CA THR A 240 -17.66 -13.84 -6.45
C THR A 240 -16.94 -12.73 -7.21
N LEU A 241 -16.65 -11.60 -6.56
CA LEU A 241 -15.95 -10.48 -7.16
C LEU A 241 -14.51 -10.85 -7.54
N VAL A 242 -13.77 -11.51 -6.65
CA VAL A 242 -12.39 -11.93 -6.90
C VAL A 242 -12.32 -12.94 -8.05
N LYS A 243 -13.19 -13.95 -8.07
CA LYS A 243 -13.26 -14.92 -9.18
C LYS A 243 -13.59 -14.24 -10.50
N SER A 244 -14.52 -13.28 -10.48
CA SER A 244 -14.85 -12.49 -11.69
C SER A 244 -13.63 -11.69 -12.14
N ALA A 245 -12.93 -11.00 -11.25
CA ALA A 245 -11.76 -10.21 -11.57
C ALA A 245 -10.59 -11.06 -12.12
N ASN A 246 -10.40 -12.27 -11.60
CA ASN A 246 -9.40 -13.20 -12.10
C ASN A 246 -9.64 -13.58 -13.58
N ASN A 247 -10.91 -13.68 -14.01
CA ASN A 247 -11.24 -13.93 -15.43
C ASN A 247 -10.82 -12.78 -16.36
N PHE A 248 -10.66 -11.57 -15.81
CA PHE A 248 -10.16 -10.40 -16.53
C PHE A 248 -8.67 -10.17 -16.31
N GLY A 249 -7.97 -11.07 -15.60
CA GLY A 249 -6.53 -11.00 -15.36
C GLY A 249 -6.10 -10.06 -14.22
N LEU A 250 -7.04 -9.52 -13.43
CA LEU A 250 -6.74 -8.77 -12.22
C LEU A 250 -6.43 -9.76 -11.08
N LYS A 251 -5.38 -9.47 -10.32
CA LYS A 251 -5.10 -10.17 -9.05
C LYS A 251 -5.87 -9.50 -7.92
N SER A 252 -5.99 -10.18 -6.77
CA SER A 252 -6.74 -9.66 -5.63
C SER A 252 -5.86 -9.22 -4.47
N ARG A 253 -6.34 -8.21 -3.77
CA ARG A 253 -6.00 -7.75 -2.43
C ARG A 253 -7.29 -7.64 -1.66
N LEU A 254 -7.30 -7.81 -0.36
CA LEU A 254 -8.55 -7.79 0.42
C LEU A 254 -8.35 -7.02 1.72
N HIS A 255 -9.24 -6.08 2.04
CA HIS A 255 -9.41 -5.59 3.40
C HIS A 255 -10.19 -6.64 4.19
N VAL A 256 -9.61 -7.17 5.24
CA VAL A 256 -10.21 -8.26 6.02
C VAL A 256 -9.87 -8.16 7.50
N ASP A 257 -10.81 -8.63 8.32
CA ASP A 257 -10.61 -8.80 9.76
C ASP A 257 -10.10 -7.52 10.46
N GLU A 258 -10.58 -6.35 10.00
CA GLU A 258 -10.26 -5.03 10.57
C GLU A 258 -10.98 -4.83 11.90
N PHE A 259 -12.22 -5.29 12.00
CA PHE A 259 -13.07 -5.06 13.18
C PHE A 259 -13.35 -6.31 13.99
N VAL A 260 -13.43 -7.47 13.34
CA VAL A 260 -13.67 -8.78 13.95
C VAL A 260 -13.00 -9.88 13.14
N ASP A 261 -12.75 -11.04 13.72
CA ASP A 261 -12.39 -12.26 12.99
C ASP A 261 -13.61 -12.76 12.22
N SER A 262 -13.70 -12.44 10.95
CA SER A 262 -14.80 -12.84 10.07
C SER A 262 -14.45 -14.00 9.13
N GLY A 263 -13.22 -14.52 9.21
CA GLY A 263 -12.68 -15.53 8.29
C GLY A 263 -12.16 -14.95 6.97
N GLY A 264 -12.05 -13.63 6.89
CA GLY A 264 -11.58 -12.93 5.68
C GLY A 264 -10.16 -13.30 5.30
N LEU A 265 -9.23 -13.43 6.26
CA LEU A 265 -7.85 -13.87 5.98
C LEU A 265 -7.79 -15.30 5.46
N SER A 266 -8.62 -16.22 5.98
CA SER A 266 -8.74 -17.58 5.43
C SER A 266 -9.22 -17.57 3.98
N LEU A 267 -10.24 -16.76 3.68
CA LEU A 267 -10.74 -16.60 2.30
C LEU A 267 -9.66 -16.02 1.38
N ALA A 268 -8.94 -15.00 1.81
CA ALA A 268 -7.84 -14.42 1.04
C ALA A 268 -6.77 -15.48 0.69
N ALA A 269 -6.41 -16.35 1.64
CA ALA A 269 -5.50 -17.45 1.42
C ALA A 269 -6.04 -18.48 0.41
N GLU A 270 -7.31 -18.85 0.51
CA GLU A 270 -7.98 -19.79 -0.41
C GLU A 270 -8.06 -19.25 -1.84
N LEU A 271 -8.25 -17.94 -1.98
CA LEU A 271 -8.30 -17.25 -3.28
C LEU A 271 -6.90 -16.93 -3.84
N ASN A 272 -5.82 -17.26 -3.12
CA ASN A 272 -4.44 -16.90 -3.46
C ASN A 272 -4.28 -15.40 -3.71
N SER A 273 -4.92 -14.59 -2.88
CA SER A 273 -4.80 -13.13 -2.93
C SER A 273 -3.36 -12.68 -2.70
N CYS A 274 -2.92 -11.61 -3.36
CA CYS A 274 -1.57 -11.09 -3.18
C CYS A 274 -1.34 -10.61 -1.75
N SER A 275 -2.36 -9.97 -1.17
CA SER A 275 -2.34 -9.55 0.24
C SER A 275 -3.73 -9.64 0.88
N ALA A 276 -3.71 -9.69 2.20
CA ALA A 276 -4.85 -9.50 3.07
C ALA A 276 -4.47 -8.39 4.06
N ASP A 277 -5.21 -7.31 4.03
CA ASP A 277 -4.85 -6.04 4.62
C ASP A 277 -5.72 -5.78 5.87
N HIS A 278 -5.21 -5.07 6.86
CA HIS A 278 -5.65 -4.95 8.25
C HIS A 278 -5.31 -6.17 9.10
N VAL A 279 -5.98 -7.28 8.95
CA VAL A 279 -5.77 -8.57 9.61
C VAL A 279 -5.59 -8.49 11.14
N GLY A 280 -6.10 -7.43 11.75
CA GLY A 280 -5.90 -7.14 13.18
C GLY A 280 -6.54 -8.16 14.09
N PHE A 281 -7.65 -8.76 13.64
CA PHE A 281 -8.45 -9.72 14.43
C PHE A 281 -8.38 -11.15 13.90
N SER A 282 -7.58 -11.43 12.86
CA SER A 282 -7.42 -12.78 12.33
C SER A 282 -6.83 -13.74 13.36
N ASN A 283 -7.30 -14.97 13.38
CA ASN A 283 -6.79 -16.04 14.24
C ASN A 283 -5.53 -16.70 13.65
N ASP A 284 -4.82 -17.48 14.48
CA ASP A 284 -3.55 -18.11 14.12
C ASP A 284 -3.67 -19.13 12.97
N ASP A 285 -4.77 -19.89 12.93
CA ASP A 285 -5.00 -20.86 11.85
C ASP A 285 -5.13 -20.14 10.49
N SER A 286 -5.81 -18.99 10.46
CA SER A 286 -5.93 -18.15 9.27
C SER A 286 -4.58 -17.54 8.85
N ARG A 287 -3.76 -17.11 9.84
CA ARG A 287 -2.41 -16.58 9.60
C ARG A 287 -1.47 -17.64 9.02
N ASP A 288 -1.51 -18.85 9.58
CA ASP A 288 -0.72 -19.97 9.07
C ASP A 288 -1.13 -20.37 7.64
N LYS A 289 -2.44 -20.40 7.34
CA LYS A 289 -2.95 -20.60 5.97
C LYS A 289 -2.44 -19.53 5.00
N ALA A 290 -2.53 -18.25 5.38
CA ALA A 290 -2.05 -17.14 4.56
C ALA A 290 -0.54 -17.24 4.30
N ASN A 291 0.26 -17.57 5.30
CA ASN A 291 1.69 -17.78 5.13
C ASN A 291 2.00 -18.94 4.18
N LYS A 292 1.26 -20.05 4.27
CA LYS A 292 1.43 -21.24 3.39
C LYS A 292 1.00 -20.97 1.95
N SER A 293 -0.03 -20.16 1.73
CA SER A 293 -0.49 -19.78 0.37
C SER A 293 0.39 -18.71 -0.27
N GLY A 294 1.21 -18.00 0.53
CA GLY A 294 2.00 -16.85 0.07
C GLY A 294 1.21 -15.54 0.08
N THR A 295 0.00 -15.52 0.65
CA THR A 295 -0.77 -14.29 0.87
C THR A 295 -0.09 -13.42 1.93
N MET A 296 0.31 -12.20 1.55
CA MET A 296 0.98 -11.28 2.46
C MET A 296 -0.01 -10.69 3.45
N GLN A 297 0.29 -10.78 4.74
CA GLN A 297 -0.47 -10.13 5.81
C GLN A 297 0.01 -8.69 5.95
N VAL A 298 -0.84 -7.70 5.68
CA VAL A 298 -0.49 -6.27 5.76
C VAL A 298 -1.13 -5.65 6.98
N PHE A 299 -0.31 -5.20 7.92
CA PHE A 299 -0.78 -4.48 9.10
C PHE A 299 -0.78 -2.97 8.88
N LEU A 300 -1.81 -2.31 9.36
CA LEU A 300 -2.07 -0.88 9.17
C LEU A 300 -2.19 -0.20 10.54
N PRO A 301 -1.09 -0.02 11.29
CA PRO A 301 -1.14 0.39 12.70
C PRO A 301 -1.72 1.80 12.92
N GLY A 302 -1.71 2.65 11.90
CA GLY A 302 -2.30 3.99 11.95
C GLY A 302 -3.80 3.97 12.17
N THR A 303 -4.52 3.05 11.52
CA THR A 303 -5.98 2.97 11.57
C THR A 303 -6.52 2.66 12.97
N PRO A 304 -6.14 1.57 13.65
CA PRO A 304 -6.61 1.31 15.02
C PRO A 304 -6.16 2.38 15.99
N TYR A 305 -4.96 2.99 15.83
CA TYR A 305 -4.53 4.11 16.65
C TYR A 305 -5.48 5.30 16.55
N VAL A 306 -5.82 5.73 15.32
CA VAL A 306 -6.75 6.86 15.09
C VAL A 306 -8.16 6.53 15.56
N LEU A 307 -8.58 5.28 15.44
CA LEU A 307 -9.90 4.81 15.90
C LEU A 307 -9.95 4.56 17.42
N GLY A 308 -8.84 4.70 18.14
CA GLY A 308 -8.76 4.42 19.58
C GLY A 308 -8.98 2.93 19.92
N LYS A 309 -8.63 2.05 19.00
CA LYS A 309 -8.77 0.59 19.15
C LYS A 309 -7.45 -0.07 19.54
N ASN A 310 -7.55 -1.23 20.18
CA ASN A 310 -6.38 -2.05 20.43
C ASN A 310 -5.89 -2.67 19.10
N PHE A 311 -4.57 -2.71 18.93
CA PHE A 311 -3.93 -3.24 17.72
C PHE A 311 -3.78 -4.77 17.76
N GLY A 312 -3.95 -5.41 18.91
CA GLY A 312 -3.70 -6.85 19.09
C GLY A 312 -2.21 -7.21 19.03
N ASN A 313 -1.94 -8.51 18.99
CA ASN A 313 -0.58 -9.06 18.98
C ASN A 313 -0.13 -9.57 17.60
N GLY A 314 -0.93 -9.42 16.56
CA GLY A 314 -0.73 -10.06 15.26
C GLY A 314 0.67 -9.88 14.67
N ILE A 315 1.33 -8.72 14.86
CA ILE A 315 2.72 -8.51 14.41
C ILE A 315 3.68 -9.37 15.23
N ILE A 316 3.48 -9.43 16.55
CA ILE A 316 4.31 -10.25 17.46
C ILE A 316 4.13 -11.73 17.09
N ASP A 317 2.90 -12.16 16.89
CA ASP A 317 2.57 -13.53 16.49
C ASP A 317 3.24 -13.91 15.16
N CYS A 318 3.26 -12.99 14.19
CA CYS A 318 3.98 -13.18 12.92
C CYS A 318 5.49 -13.33 13.12
N ILE A 319 6.09 -12.53 14.00
CA ILE A 319 7.54 -12.62 14.31
C ILE A 319 7.86 -13.95 14.98
N GLU A 320 7.10 -14.34 15.98
CA GLU A 320 7.33 -15.55 16.76
C GLU A 320 7.14 -16.84 15.94
N ASN A 321 6.19 -16.84 15.00
CA ASN A 321 5.89 -17.97 14.13
C ASN A 321 6.61 -17.93 12.77
N ASN A 322 7.46 -16.95 12.51
CA ASN A 322 8.13 -16.72 11.22
C ASN A 322 7.15 -16.57 10.04
N TRP A 323 5.97 -16.02 10.28
CA TRP A 323 5.02 -15.68 9.24
C TRP A 323 5.40 -14.37 8.55
N ASN A 324 5.19 -14.33 7.24
CA ASN A 324 5.48 -13.14 6.44
C ASN A 324 4.43 -12.07 6.69
N PHE A 325 4.88 -10.84 6.87
CA PHE A 325 4.01 -9.67 6.97
C PHE A 325 4.66 -8.42 6.40
N SER A 326 3.87 -7.41 6.17
CA SER A 326 4.33 -6.06 5.84
C SER A 326 3.54 -4.99 6.61
N LEU A 327 4.05 -3.77 6.58
CA LEU A 327 3.42 -2.60 7.19
C LEU A 327 3.06 -1.61 6.10
N ALA A 328 1.94 -0.91 6.26
CA ALA A 328 1.55 0.20 5.41
C ALA A 328 0.85 1.28 6.21
N THR A 329 0.62 2.44 5.59
CA THR A 329 0.09 3.60 6.29
C THR A 329 -1.42 3.60 6.40
N ASP A 330 -2.12 3.00 5.45
CA ASP A 330 -3.55 3.22 5.23
C ASP A 330 -3.87 4.71 5.10
N PHE A 331 -3.00 5.44 4.39
CA PHE A 331 -3.21 6.86 4.18
C PHE A 331 -4.54 7.12 3.47
N ASN A 332 -5.47 7.74 4.19
CA ASN A 332 -6.86 7.93 3.77
C ASN A 332 -7.47 9.19 4.46
N PRO A 333 -8.69 9.63 4.10
CA PRO A 333 -9.31 10.84 4.70
C PRO A 333 -9.56 10.77 6.20
N ASN A 334 -9.41 9.61 6.81
CA ASN A 334 -9.67 9.37 8.22
C ASN A 334 -8.39 9.26 9.07
N CYS A 335 -7.25 9.01 8.42
CA CYS A 335 -5.94 8.83 9.05
C CYS A 335 -4.93 9.86 8.56
#